data_73cf5b9ad0be61d953d882941f46609c
#
_entry.id   73cf5b9ad0be61d953d882941f46609c
#
_cell.length_a   1.000
_cell.length_b   1.000
_cell.length_c   1.000
_cell.angle_alpha   90.00
_cell.angle_beta   90.00
_cell.angle_gamma   90.00
#
_symmetry.space_group_name_H-M   'P 1'
#
loop_
_entity.id
_entity.type
_entity.pdbx_description
1 polymer ?
#
loop_
_entity_poly.entity_id
_entity_poly.type
_entity_poly.pdbx_seq_one_letter_code
_entity_poly.pdbx_strand_id
1 'polypeptide(L)' 'MFEGKSFAYSLSHDDDVWRWSVYDEEGVTVARGVHPTQAAAQAAVEQMLRGASDGLAA' A
#
# COMPACT_ATOMS: atom_id res chain seq x y z
N MET A 1 -2.43 -11.57 -21.70
CA MET A 1 -2.02 -10.95 -21.21
C MET A 1 -2.25 -10.50 -20.09
N PHE A 2 -1.96 -10.16 -19.41
CA PHE A 2 -2.22 -9.80 -18.35
C PHE A 2 -1.88 -8.58 -18.05
N GLU A 3 -2.48 -7.98 -17.63
CA GLU A 3 -2.24 -6.91 -17.36
C GLU A 3 -2.48 -6.59 -16.25
N GLY A 4 -2.34 -6.98 -15.41
CA GLY A 4 -2.58 -6.63 -14.13
C GLY A 4 -2.33 -5.24 -13.83
N LYS A 5 -2.94 -4.75 -12.81
CA LYS A 5 -2.70 -3.42 -12.42
C LYS A 5 -1.44 -3.33 -11.65
N SER A 6 -0.75 -2.23 -11.78
CA SER A 6 0.45 -1.96 -11.04
C SER A 6 0.14 -1.00 -9.93
N PHE A 7 0.61 -1.32 -8.74
CA PHE A 7 0.45 -0.43 -7.60
C PHE A 7 1.83 -0.09 -7.07
N ALA A 8 1.99 1.12 -6.62
CA ALA A 8 3.22 1.57 -5.99
C ALA A 8 2.91 1.96 -4.56
N TYR A 9 3.92 1.96 -3.72
CA TYR A 9 3.69 2.41 -2.36
C TYR A 9 4.91 3.19 -1.89
N SER A 10 4.69 4.01 -0.87
CA SER A 10 5.77 4.70 -0.22
C SER A 10 5.68 4.43 1.28
N LEU A 11 6.83 4.40 1.93
CA LEU A 11 6.90 4.16 3.34
C LEU A 11 7.89 5.16 3.88
N SER A 12 7.49 5.95 4.85
CA SER A 12 8.37 6.96 5.40
C SER A 12 8.28 6.98 6.92
N HIS A 13 9.39 7.31 7.53
CA HIS A 13 9.48 7.40 8.98
C HIS A 13 9.36 8.87 9.36
N ASP A 14 8.36 9.20 10.18
CA ASP A 14 8.09 10.55 10.54
C ASP A 14 7.93 10.63 12.05
N ASP A 15 8.88 11.24 12.75
CA ASP A 15 8.91 11.24 14.19
C ASP A 15 8.92 9.81 14.71
N ASP A 16 7.94 9.42 15.46
CA ASP A 16 7.92 8.10 16.05
C ASP A 16 6.94 7.17 15.31
N VAL A 17 6.49 7.55 14.15
CA VAL A 17 5.51 6.75 13.43
C VAL A 17 5.98 6.48 12.01
N TRP A 18 5.40 5.47 11.40
CA TRP A 18 5.69 5.11 10.02
C TRP A 18 4.43 5.35 9.21
N ARG A 19 4.56 6.15 8.17
CA ARG A 19 3.45 6.47 7.28
C ARG A 19 3.62 5.70 5.99
N TRP A 20 2.51 5.21 5.47
CA TRP A 20 2.55 4.51 4.21
C TRP A 20 1.42 5.00 3.33
N SER A 21 1.64 4.90 2.03
CA SER A 21 0.63 5.26 1.04
C SER A 21 0.73 4.29 -0.11
N VAL A 22 -0.41 3.98 -0.71
CA VAL A 22 -0.45 3.10 -1.88
C VAL A 22 -1.10 3.89 -3.01
N TYR A 23 -0.51 3.80 -4.20
CA TYR A 23 -0.95 4.54 -5.36
C TYR A 23 -1.29 3.59 -6.48
N ASP A 24 -2.27 3.95 -7.29
CA ASP A 24 -2.61 3.14 -8.45
C ASP A 24 -1.71 3.52 -9.62
N GLU A 25 -1.95 2.94 -10.78
CA GLU A 25 -1.08 3.19 -11.91
C GLU A 25 -1.18 4.61 -12.43
N GLU A 26 -2.18 5.34 -12.03
CA GLU A 26 -2.29 6.74 -12.42
C GLU A 26 -1.71 7.68 -11.39
N GLY A 27 -1.15 7.13 -10.32
CA GLY A 27 -0.56 7.96 -9.29
C GLY A 27 -1.54 8.47 -8.27
N VAL A 28 -2.75 7.97 -8.28
CA VAL A 28 -3.76 8.41 -7.32
C VAL A 28 -3.61 7.59 -6.05
N THR A 29 -3.64 8.26 -4.91
CA THR A 29 -3.55 7.58 -3.62
C THR A 29 -4.84 6.83 -3.36
N VAL A 30 -4.74 5.51 -3.25
CA VAL A 30 -5.91 4.69 -3.01
C VAL A 30 -6.01 4.21 -1.58
N ALA A 31 -4.92 4.31 -0.82
CA ALA A 31 -4.93 3.93 0.59
C ALA A 31 -3.76 4.55 1.29
N ARG A 32 -3.88 4.78 2.59
CA ARG A 32 -2.79 5.29 3.40
C ARG A 32 -3.06 4.98 4.85
N GLY A 33 -2.00 5.01 5.64
CA GLY A 33 -2.16 4.74 7.04
C GLY A 33 -0.92 5.11 7.82
N VAL A 34 -1.00 4.96 9.13
CA VAL A 34 0.10 5.29 10.03
C VAL A 34 0.17 4.19 11.08
N HIS A 35 1.39 3.75 11.37
CA HIS A 35 1.59 2.71 12.36
C HIS A 35 2.82 3.04 13.19
N PRO A 36 2.91 2.51 14.40
CA PRO A 36 4.04 2.85 15.29
C PRO A 36 5.34 2.16 14.91
N THR A 37 5.32 1.10 14.11
CA THR A 37 6.53 0.40 13.74
C THR A 37 6.57 0.17 12.24
N GLN A 38 7.79 0.00 11.74
CA GLN A 38 7.98 -0.27 10.34
C GLN A 38 7.35 -1.60 9.94
N ALA A 39 7.49 -2.60 10.79
CA ALA A 39 6.93 -3.91 10.49
C ALA A 39 5.42 -3.85 10.35
N ALA A 40 4.76 -3.10 11.23
CA ALA A 40 3.31 -2.97 11.17
C ALA A 40 2.89 -2.22 9.91
N ALA A 41 3.61 -1.16 9.57
CA ALA A 41 3.29 -0.39 8.38
C ALA A 41 3.48 -1.24 7.12
N GLN A 42 4.56 -2.00 7.08
CA GLN A 42 4.84 -2.83 5.93
C GLN A 42 3.80 -3.94 5.78
N ALA A 43 3.38 -4.52 6.89
CA ALA A 43 2.33 -5.53 6.84
C ALA A 43 1.02 -4.94 6.32
N ALA A 44 0.73 -3.70 6.71
CA ALA A 44 -0.48 -3.04 6.22
C ALA A 44 -0.42 -2.82 4.72
N VAL A 45 0.74 -2.39 4.22
CA VAL A 45 0.92 -2.19 2.78
C VAL A 45 0.72 -3.51 2.04
N GLU A 46 1.32 -4.57 2.54
CA GLU A 46 1.19 -5.87 1.89
C GLU A 46 -0.23 -6.35 1.87
N GLN A 47 -0.96 -6.11 2.94
CA GLN A 47 -2.36 -6.48 2.98
C GLN A 47 -3.17 -5.68 1.98
N MET A 48 -2.89 -4.40 1.85
CA MET A 48 -3.60 -3.58 0.89
C MET A 48 -3.33 -4.04 -0.55
N LEU A 49 -2.08 -4.36 -0.85
CA LEU A 49 -1.74 -4.81 -2.19
C LEU A 49 -2.38 -6.16 -2.49
N ARG A 50 -2.38 -7.04 -1.51
CA ARG A 50 -2.98 -8.35 -1.67
C ARG A 50 -4.49 -8.24 -1.81
N GLY A 51 -5.11 -7.38 -1.00
CA GLY A 51 -6.55 -7.17 -1.08
C GLY A 51 -6.98 -6.61 -2.41
N ALA A 52 -6.19 -5.69 -2.96
CA ALA A 52 -6.50 -5.13 -4.25
C ALA A 52 -6.47 -6.20 -5.33
N SER A 53 -5.48 -7.08 -5.25
CA SER A 53 -5.36 -8.17 -6.19
C SER A 53 -6.54 -9.12 -6.07
N ASP A 54 -6.90 -9.47 -4.84
CA ASP A 54 -8.01 -10.37 -4.62
C ASP A 54 -9.32 -9.74 -5.06
N GLY A 55 -9.48 -8.47 -4.83
CA GLY A 55 -10.68 -7.77 -5.24
C GLY A 55 -10.84 -7.78 -6.74
N LEU A 56 -9.75 -7.68 -7.46
CA LEU A 56 -9.81 -7.74 -8.89
C LEU A 56 -10.12 -9.14 -9.38
N ALA A 57 -9.65 -10.13 -8.67
CA ALA A 57 -9.91 -11.51 -9.06
C ALA A 57 -11.35 -11.90 -8.83
N ALA A 58 -12.00 -11.28 -7.90
CA ALA A 58 -13.38 -11.55 -7.66
C ALA A 58 -14.26 -10.86 -8.68
#